data_8696f89bd91d9bcf9f8bfd2534fc2150
#
_entry.id   8696f89bd91d9bcf9f8bfd2534fc2150
#
_cell.length_a   1.000
_cell.length_b   1.000
_cell.length_c   1.000
_cell.angle_alpha   90.00
_cell.angle_beta   90.00
_cell.angle_gamma   90.00
#
_symmetry.space_group_name_H-M   'P 1'
#
loop_
_entity.id
_entity.type
_entity.pdbx_description
1 polymer ?
#
loop_
_entity_poly.entity_id
_entity_poly.type
_entity_poly.pdbx_seq_one_letter_code
_entity_poly.pdbx_strand_id
1 'polypeptide(L)'
;MKTGIVLEGGAVRTIFSTGVCDALLTRDLLPDYVIGVSAGIAYGVSYVSKQSRRNLDIMVSYINDKRYMGFGNLLRRDNRAYFGLDFVFGTIPNELIPFDYDTFAAYPGEVEAVVTNMDTGKAEYFPVERRDDRFKLLQATCALPFLFPVFDIQGKPCMDGGAADAIPYERALERGCERVIVVLTRERSYVRRPEKLQPLIDAAYRKYPRFCDT
;
A
#
# COMPACT_ATOMS: atom_id res chain seq x y z
N MET A 1 7.13 22.33 13.80
CA MET A 1 7.93 21.64 12.76
C MET A 1 7.16 20.38 12.38
N LYS A 2 6.62 20.34 11.16
CA LYS A 2 5.83 19.20 10.66
C LYS A 2 6.77 18.07 10.25
N THR A 3 6.49 16.86 10.75
CA THR A 3 7.28 15.66 10.46
C THR A 3 6.50 14.69 9.58
N GLY A 4 7.18 14.01 8.68
CA GLY A 4 6.58 13.02 7.78
C GLY A 4 7.32 11.69 7.76
N ILE A 5 6.61 10.63 7.43
CA ILE A 5 7.19 9.33 7.07
C ILE A 5 6.67 8.88 5.71
N VAL A 6 7.60 8.41 4.88
CA VAL A 6 7.33 7.86 3.54
C VAL A 6 7.67 6.39 3.56
N LEU A 7 6.71 5.55 3.19
CA LEU A 7 6.83 4.09 3.22
C LEU A 7 6.82 3.53 1.80
N GLU A 8 7.99 3.11 1.31
CA GLU A 8 8.11 2.43 0.01
C GLU A 8 7.32 1.12 0.01
N GLY A 9 6.69 0.81 -1.13
CA GLY A 9 6.09 -0.48 -1.39
C GLY A 9 7.11 -1.60 -1.56
N GLY A 10 6.65 -2.85 -1.57
CA GLY A 10 7.58 -3.96 -1.76
C GLY A 10 7.01 -5.35 -1.47
N ALA A 11 5.69 -5.48 -1.41
CA ALA A 11 5.02 -6.72 -1.04
C ALA A 11 5.62 -7.29 0.27
N VAL A 12 6.11 -8.54 0.27
CA VAL A 12 6.68 -9.19 1.46
C VAL A 12 7.89 -8.45 2.05
N ARG A 13 8.68 -7.73 1.23
CA ARG A 13 9.85 -6.98 1.73
C ARG A 13 9.47 -5.86 2.70
N THR A 14 8.25 -5.37 2.63
CA THR A 14 7.73 -4.30 3.50
C THR A 14 7.67 -4.71 4.97
N ILE A 15 7.89 -5.99 5.29
CA ILE A 15 8.07 -6.43 6.68
C ILE A 15 9.25 -5.73 7.36
N PHE A 16 10.26 -5.29 6.61
CA PHE A 16 11.34 -4.44 7.12
C PHE A 16 10.79 -3.10 7.62
N SER A 17 9.93 -2.46 6.83
CA SER A 17 9.29 -1.19 7.21
C SER A 17 8.43 -1.34 8.47
N THR A 18 7.79 -2.49 8.67
CA THR A 18 7.07 -2.79 9.92
C THR A 18 8.03 -2.76 11.11
N GLY A 19 9.21 -3.38 11.01
CA GLY A 19 10.21 -3.34 12.08
C GLY A 19 10.68 -1.92 12.41
N VAL A 20 10.85 -1.06 11.39
CA VAL A 20 11.18 0.36 11.59
C VAL A 20 10.04 1.08 12.32
N CYS A 21 8.80 0.89 11.87
CA CYS A 21 7.62 1.47 12.50
C CYS A 21 7.45 1.01 13.96
N ASP A 22 7.65 -0.27 14.23
CA ASP A 22 7.60 -0.83 15.58
C ASP A 22 8.69 -0.21 16.48
N ALA A 23 9.90 -0.02 15.96
CA ALA A 23 10.97 0.66 16.70
C ALA A 23 10.62 2.12 17.00
N LEU A 24 9.96 2.85 16.09
CA LEU A 24 9.47 4.20 16.34
C LEU A 24 8.38 4.20 17.42
N LEU A 25 7.47 3.23 17.42
CA LEU A 25 6.43 3.09 18.45
C LEU A 25 7.02 2.86 19.84
N THR A 26 8.15 2.14 19.98
CA THR A 26 8.81 1.97 21.30
C THR A 26 9.31 3.29 21.91
N ARG A 27 9.34 4.36 21.13
CA ARG A 27 9.76 5.70 21.53
C ARG A 27 8.61 6.72 21.47
N ASP A 28 7.36 6.24 21.36
CA ASP A 28 6.16 7.08 21.19
C ASP A 28 6.29 8.09 20.03
N LEU A 29 7.06 7.75 19.00
CA LEU A 29 7.24 8.61 17.84
C LEU A 29 6.15 8.32 16.80
N LEU A 30 5.28 9.28 16.60
CA LEU A 30 4.29 9.32 15.51
C LEU A 30 4.49 10.63 14.74
N PRO A 31 4.63 10.59 13.41
CA PRO A 31 4.77 11.79 12.58
C PRO A 31 3.43 12.50 12.40
N ASP A 32 3.47 13.74 11.92
CA ASP A 32 2.27 14.52 11.58
C ASP A 32 1.66 14.08 10.23
N TYR A 33 2.45 13.40 9.39
CA TYR A 33 2.06 12.97 8.05
C TYR A 33 2.66 11.60 7.70
N VAL A 34 1.82 10.72 7.23
CA VAL A 34 2.22 9.37 6.75
C VAL A 34 1.77 9.21 5.32
N ILE A 35 2.67 8.84 4.43
CA ILE A 35 2.35 8.48 3.06
C ILE A 35 3.06 7.20 2.68
N GLY A 36 2.42 6.40 1.88
CA GLY A 36 3.06 5.19 1.39
C GLY A 36 2.40 4.61 0.15
N VAL A 37 3.06 3.61 -0.38
CA VAL A 37 2.72 2.95 -1.65
C VAL A 37 2.54 1.47 -1.39
N SER A 38 1.47 0.86 -1.97
CA SER A 38 1.31 -0.59 -1.96
C SER A 38 1.36 -1.15 -0.52
N ALA A 39 2.07 -2.24 -0.28
CA ALA A 39 2.27 -2.81 1.05
C ALA A 39 2.87 -1.80 2.07
N GLY A 40 3.56 -0.75 1.62
CA GLY A 40 4.10 0.29 2.50
C GLY A 40 3.02 0.94 3.33
N ILE A 41 1.96 1.44 2.71
CA ILE A 41 0.86 2.06 3.44
C ILE A 41 -0.11 1.02 4.00
N ALA A 42 -0.32 -0.12 3.33
CA ALA A 42 -1.15 -1.19 3.86
C ALA A 42 -0.64 -1.70 5.21
N TYR A 43 0.68 -1.67 5.44
CA TYR A 43 1.28 -1.95 6.74
C TYR A 43 1.41 -0.69 7.62
N GLY A 44 1.57 0.48 7.00
CA GLY A 44 1.71 1.76 7.69
C GLY A 44 0.50 2.15 8.53
N VAL A 45 -0.72 1.73 8.13
CA VAL A 45 -1.93 1.97 8.94
C VAL A 45 -1.87 1.29 10.31
N SER A 46 -1.20 0.13 10.43
CA SER A 46 -1.00 -0.53 11.72
C SER A 46 -0.04 0.26 12.63
N TYR A 47 0.94 0.95 12.06
CA TYR A 47 1.81 1.87 12.80
C TYR A 47 1.02 3.05 13.37
N VAL A 48 0.19 3.67 12.54
CA VAL A 48 -0.62 4.82 12.95
C VAL A 48 -1.67 4.43 14.01
N SER A 49 -2.21 3.21 13.93
CA SER A 49 -3.11 2.67 14.95
C SER A 49 -2.38 2.10 16.17
N LYS A 50 -1.06 2.33 16.29
CA LYS A 50 -0.20 1.89 17.41
C LYS A 50 -0.21 0.37 17.65
N GLN A 51 -0.50 -0.41 16.62
CA GLN A 51 -0.54 -1.87 16.70
C GLN A 51 0.84 -2.47 16.35
N SER A 52 1.76 -2.40 17.31
CA SER A 52 3.10 -3.02 17.16
C SER A 52 2.98 -4.52 16.87
N ARG A 53 3.90 -5.03 16.04
CA ARG A 53 3.98 -6.44 15.60
C ARG A 53 2.80 -6.96 14.78
N ARG A 54 1.66 -6.24 14.69
CA ARG A 54 0.46 -6.73 14.01
C ARG A 54 0.75 -7.29 12.61
N ASN A 55 1.52 -6.56 11.80
CA ASN A 55 1.84 -7.02 10.43
C ASN A 55 2.77 -8.24 10.41
N LEU A 56 3.69 -8.35 11.38
CA LEU A 56 4.53 -9.53 11.54
C LEU A 56 3.67 -10.75 11.90
N ASP A 57 2.73 -10.59 12.84
CA ASP A 57 1.84 -11.67 13.25
C ASP A 57 0.94 -12.13 12.10
N ILE A 58 0.44 -11.21 11.27
CA ILE A 58 -0.28 -11.53 10.02
C ILE A 58 0.62 -12.35 9.07
N MET A 59 1.83 -11.89 8.83
CA MET A 59 2.76 -12.56 7.92
C MET A 59 3.12 -13.97 8.41
N VAL A 60 3.49 -14.11 9.67
CA VAL A 60 3.87 -15.41 10.26
C VAL A 60 2.69 -16.39 10.22
N SER A 61 1.47 -15.90 10.49
CA SER A 61 0.29 -16.76 10.56
C SER A 61 -0.26 -17.15 9.19
N TYR A 62 -0.16 -16.26 8.18
CA TYR A 62 -0.93 -16.44 6.94
C TYR A 62 -0.12 -16.43 5.66
N ILE A 63 1.19 -16.19 5.66
CA ILE A 63 2.00 -16.15 4.42
C ILE A 63 1.89 -17.46 3.60
N ASN A 64 1.72 -18.60 4.25
CA ASN A 64 1.56 -19.91 3.62
C ASN A 64 0.08 -20.32 3.45
N ASP A 65 -0.88 -19.49 3.85
CA ASP A 65 -2.31 -19.79 3.68
C ASP A 65 -2.74 -19.45 2.25
N LYS A 66 -3.32 -20.44 1.55
CA LYS A 66 -3.82 -20.24 0.18
C LYS A 66 -4.94 -19.21 0.06
N ARG A 67 -5.62 -18.90 1.16
CA ARG A 67 -6.59 -17.80 1.21
C ARG A 67 -5.91 -16.44 1.22
N TYR A 68 -4.70 -16.35 1.81
CA TYR A 68 -3.93 -15.11 1.85
C TYR A 68 -3.41 -14.76 0.47
N MET A 69 -2.66 -15.68 -0.19
CA MET A 69 -2.18 -15.50 -1.56
C MET A 69 -2.02 -16.85 -2.28
N GLY A 70 -2.28 -16.84 -3.60
CA GLY A 70 -2.10 -18.02 -4.43
C GLY A 70 -2.86 -17.92 -5.77
N PHE A 71 -2.40 -18.67 -6.76
CA PHE A 71 -2.99 -18.66 -8.10
C PHE A 71 -4.46 -19.11 -8.12
N GLY A 72 -4.88 -19.93 -7.14
CA GLY A 72 -6.28 -20.34 -7.01
C GLY A 72 -7.24 -19.17 -6.79
N ASN A 73 -6.78 -18.07 -6.16
CA ASN A 73 -7.58 -16.88 -5.94
C ASN A 73 -7.90 -16.12 -7.24
N LEU A 74 -7.03 -16.18 -8.26
CA LEU A 74 -7.27 -15.58 -9.58
C LEU A 74 -8.45 -16.24 -10.33
N LEU A 75 -8.74 -17.51 -10.04
CA LEU A 75 -9.81 -18.28 -10.68
C LEU A 75 -11.18 -18.05 -10.02
N ARG A 76 -11.22 -17.43 -8.86
CA ARG A 76 -12.46 -17.14 -8.13
C ARG A 76 -13.17 -15.94 -8.77
N ARG A 77 -14.47 -16.10 -9.06
CA ARG A 77 -15.27 -15.03 -9.69
C ARG A 77 -15.43 -13.78 -8.85
N ASP A 78 -15.43 -13.96 -7.53
CA ASP A 78 -15.59 -12.91 -6.50
C ASP A 78 -14.29 -12.19 -6.14
N ASN A 79 -13.14 -12.74 -6.53
CA ASN A 79 -11.84 -12.20 -6.11
C ASN A 79 -11.00 -11.68 -7.30
N ARG A 80 -10.73 -12.52 -8.30
CA ARG A 80 -9.89 -12.22 -9.48
C ARG A 80 -8.56 -11.55 -9.18
N ALA A 81 -7.98 -11.81 -8.01
CA ALA A 81 -6.69 -11.31 -7.57
C ALA A 81 -5.83 -12.45 -7.04
N TYR A 82 -4.50 -12.31 -7.10
CA TYR A 82 -3.56 -13.27 -6.52
C TYR A 82 -3.69 -13.36 -4.99
N PHE A 83 -3.96 -12.23 -4.34
CA PHE A 83 -4.34 -12.19 -2.94
C PHE A 83 -5.85 -12.41 -2.78
N GLY A 84 -6.25 -13.09 -1.71
CA GLY A 84 -7.66 -13.21 -1.35
C GLY A 84 -8.15 -11.91 -0.73
N LEU A 85 -8.73 -11.03 -1.55
CA LEU A 85 -9.06 -9.65 -1.13
C LEU A 85 -9.98 -9.63 0.10
N ASP A 86 -11.06 -10.42 0.08
CA ASP A 86 -11.95 -10.52 1.24
C ASP A 86 -11.26 -11.12 2.47
N PHE A 87 -10.31 -12.04 2.29
CA PHE A 87 -9.57 -12.62 3.40
C PHE A 87 -8.57 -11.62 3.99
N VAL A 88 -7.75 -10.96 3.12
CA VAL A 88 -6.67 -10.06 3.55
C VAL A 88 -7.19 -8.74 4.10
N PHE A 89 -8.19 -8.16 3.43
CA PHE A 89 -8.71 -6.82 3.74
C PHE A 89 -10.09 -6.85 4.43
N GLY A 90 -10.66 -8.02 4.62
CA GLY A 90 -11.93 -8.23 5.31
C GLY A 90 -11.76 -9.12 6.55
N THR A 91 -11.56 -10.43 6.36
CA THR A 91 -11.55 -11.41 7.47
C THR A 91 -10.39 -11.17 8.45
N ILE A 92 -9.17 -10.97 7.97
CA ILE A 92 -8.02 -10.75 8.87
C ILE A 92 -8.23 -9.52 9.75
N PRO A 93 -8.50 -8.31 9.21
CA PRO A 93 -8.61 -7.11 10.05
C PRO A 93 -9.89 -7.00 10.86
N ASN A 94 -10.94 -7.74 10.52
CA ASN A 94 -12.21 -7.62 11.25
C ASN A 94 -12.48 -8.80 12.19
N GLU A 95 -11.78 -9.95 12.02
CA GLU A 95 -12.10 -11.17 12.77
C GLU A 95 -10.88 -11.84 13.39
N LEU A 96 -9.78 -12.02 12.62
CA LEU A 96 -8.67 -12.89 13.02
C LEU A 96 -7.56 -12.15 13.78
N ILE A 97 -7.13 -11.01 13.27
CA ILE A 97 -6.17 -10.10 13.90
C ILE A 97 -6.77 -8.69 13.79
N PRO A 98 -7.68 -8.34 14.70
CA PRO A 98 -8.48 -7.12 14.57
C PRO A 98 -7.66 -5.85 14.39
N PHE A 99 -8.13 -4.98 13.49
CA PHE A 99 -7.56 -3.66 13.31
C PHE A 99 -8.22 -2.67 14.27
N ASP A 100 -7.41 -1.83 14.91
CA ASP A 100 -7.91 -0.82 15.83
C ASP A 100 -8.33 0.45 15.08
N TYR A 101 -9.58 0.42 14.59
CA TYR A 101 -10.20 1.53 13.86
C TYR A 101 -10.35 2.78 14.73
N ASP A 102 -10.54 2.63 16.04
CA ASP A 102 -10.73 3.77 16.94
C ASP A 102 -9.44 4.52 17.18
N THR A 103 -8.34 3.81 17.45
CA THR A 103 -7.01 4.43 17.54
C THR A 103 -6.59 5.03 16.21
N PHE A 104 -6.86 4.35 15.07
CA PHE A 104 -6.59 4.91 13.75
C PHE A 104 -7.40 6.17 13.48
N ALA A 105 -8.69 6.20 13.84
CA ALA A 105 -9.54 7.37 13.69
C ALA A 105 -9.12 8.54 14.58
N ALA A 106 -8.62 8.25 15.78
CA ALA A 106 -8.15 9.25 16.74
C ALA A 106 -6.76 9.84 16.40
N TYR A 107 -6.02 9.26 15.46
CA TYR A 107 -4.73 9.80 15.05
C TYR A 107 -4.89 11.20 14.44
N PRO A 108 -4.21 12.24 14.99
CA PRO A 108 -4.41 13.62 14.60
C PRO A 108 -3.72 14.01 13.28
N GLY A 109 -2.75 13.21 12.83
CA GLY A 109 -1.99 13.46 11.61
C GLY A 109 -2.74 13.05 10.35
N GLU A 110 -2.12 13.27 9.21
CA GLU A 110 -2.65 12.92 7.90
C GLU A 110 -2.08 11.57 7.43
N VAL A 111 -2.87 10.78 6.71
CA VAL A 111 -2.44 9.51 6.10
C VAL A 111 -2.89 9.48 4.66
N GLU A 112 -1.95 9.40 3.71
CA GLU A 112 -2.23 9.30 2.28
C GLU A 112 -1.71 7.99 1.69
N ALA A 113 -2.44 7.45 0.72
CA ALA A 113 -1.99 6.35 -0.12
C ALA A 113 -1.83 6.81 -1.56
N VAL A 114 -0.81 6.28 -2.24
CA VAL A 114 -0.55 6.58 -3.66
C VAL A 114 -1.19 5.50 -4.53
N VAL A 115 -1.84 5.91 -5.59
CA VAL A 115 -2.31 5.05 -6.68
C VAL A 115 -1.86 5.62 -8.02
N THR A 116 -1.76 4.77 -9.04
CA THR A 116 -1.54 5.21 -10.42
C THR A 116 -2.89 5.30 -11.13
N ASN A 117 -3.27 6.48 -11.58
CA ASN A 117 -4.44 6.68 -12.44
C ASN A 117 -4.13 6.17 -13.84
N MET A 118 -4.88 5.18 -14.30
CA MET A 118 -4.62 4.51 -15.57
C MET A 118 -4.92 5.40 -16.79
N ASP A 119 -5.88 6.32 -16.69
CA ASP A 119 -6.22 7.22 -17.80
C ASP A 119 -5.10 8.25 -18.08
N THR A 120 -4.38 8.65 -17.02
CA THR A 120 -3.36 9.71 -17.10
C THR A 120 -1.93 9.18 -17.00
N GLY A 121 -1.71 7.96 -16.49
CA GLY A 121 -0.40 7.41 -16.13
C GLY A 121 0.27 8.12 -14.95
N LYS A 122 -0.43 8.99 -14.24
CA LYS A 122 0.14 9.80 -13.15
C LYS A 122 -0.22 9.26 -11.78
N ALA A 123 0.64 9.56 -10.81
CA ALA A 123 0.35 9.33 -9.41
C ALA A 123 -0.81 10.23 -8.94
N GLU A 124 -1.68 9.64 -8.14
CA GLU A 124 -2.69 10.36 -7.38
C GLU A 124 -2.61 9.98 -5.91
N TYR A 125 -2.86 10.95 -5.05
CA TYR A 125 -2.69 10.85 -3.61
C TYR A 125 -4.05 11.02 -2.94
N PHE A 126 -4.50 9.98 -2.26
CA PHE A 126 -5.79 10.01 -1.59
C PHE A 126 -5.64 9.81 -0.08
N PRO A 127 -6.41 10.55 0.73
CA PRO A 127 -6.46 10.29 2.16
C PRO A 127 -7.04 8.90 2.43
N VAL A 128 -6.40 8.16 3.35
CA VAL A 128 -6.91 6.86 3.79
C VAL A 128 -8.09 7.08 4.72
N GLU A 129 -9.24 6.52 4.35
CA GLU A 129 -10.45 6.59 5.17
C GLU A 129 -10.24 5.91 6.52
N ARG A 130 -10.67 6.58 7.60
CA ARG A 130 -10.40 6.14 8.97
C ARG A 130 -11.27 4.97 9.43
N ARG A 131 -12.41 4.76 8.77
CA ARG A 131 -13.40 3.73 9.11
C ARG A 131 -13.89 2.93 7.89
N ASP A 132 -12.98 2.68 6.94
CA ASP A 132 -13.23 1.76 5.82
C ASP A 132 -12.86 0.33 6.24
N ASP A 133 -13.87 -0.48 6.56
CA ASP A 133 -13.72 -1.88 6.95
C ASP A 133 -13.35 -2.81 5.78
N ARG A 134 -13.34 -2.29 4.56
CA ARG A 134 -12.92 -2.98 3.33
C ARG A 134 -11.57 -2.54 2.82
N PHE A 135 -11.02 -1.46 3.34
CA PHE A 135 -9.71 -0.91 2.93
C PHE A 135 -9.56 -0.75 1.41
N LYS A 136 -10.62 -0.25 0.74
CA LYS A 136 -10.68 -0.19 -0.73
C LYS A 136 -9.48 0.55 -1.35
N LEU A 137 -9.07 1.67 -0.75
CA LEU A 137 -7.90 2.43 -1.21
C LEU A 137 -6.61 1.64 -1.00
N LEU A 138 -6.48 0.88 0.10
CA LEU A 138 -5.31 0.03 0.34
C LEU A 138 -5.25 -1.15 -0.62
N GLN A 139 -6.38 -1.69 -1.04
CA GLN A 139 -6.43 -2.68 -2.12
C GLN A 139 -5.94 -2.08 -3.44
N ALA A 140 -6.42 -0.88 -3.79
CA ALA A 140 -6.05 -0.19 -5.03
C ALA A 140 -4.55 0.15 -5.09
N THR A 141 -3.97 0.66 -4.00
CA THR A 141 -2.52 0.97 -3.95
C THR A 141 -1.65 -0.29 -4.05
N CYS A 142 -2.18 -1.47 -3.73
CA CYS A 142 -1.50 -2.77 -3.87
C CYS A 142 -1.77 -3.47 -5.21
N ALA A 143 -2.56 -2.88 -6.09
CA ALA A 143 -3.07 -3.53 -7.28
C ALA A 143 -2.03 -3.61 -8.40
N LEU A 144 -1.15 -4.60 -8.32
CA LEU A 144 -0.17 -4.90 -9.38
C LEU A 144 -0.85 -5.45 -10.65
N PRO A 145 -0.37 -5.08 -11.85
CA PRO A 145 -0.85 -5.63 -13.11
C PRO A 145 -0.88 -7.17 -13.11
N PHE A 146 -1.92 -7.74 -13.71
CA PHE A 146 -2.21 -9.18 -13.78
C PHE A 146 -2.52 -9.87 -12.45
N LEU A 147 -2.09 -9.31 -11.33
CA LEU A 147 -2.30 -9.90 -10.01
C LEU A 147 -3.52 -9.36 -9.28
N PHE A 148 -4.07 -8.25 -9.74
CA PHE A 148 -5.25 -7.59 -9.16
C PHE A 148 -6.18 -7.06 -10.26
N PRO A 149 -7.49 -6.87 -9.96
CA PRO A 149 -8.36 -6.09 -10.82
C PRO A 149 -7.99 -4.60 -10.78
N VAL A 150 -8.48 -3.85 -11.75
CA VAL A 150 -8.48 -2.39 -11.72
C VAL A 150 -9.52 -1.93 -10.70
N PHE A 151 -9.14 -0.99 -9.84
CA PHE A 151 -10.03 -0.41 -8.84
C PHE A 151 -10.57 0.94 -9.30
N ASP A 152 -11.84 1.18 -9.05
CA ASP A 152 -12.41 2.51 -9.17
C ASP A 152 -12.22 3.27 -7.85
N ILE A 153 -11.46 4.37 -7.88
CA ILE A 153 -11.27 5.29 -6.78
C ILE A 153 -11.80 6.67 -7.20
N GLN A 154 -12.93 7.04 -6.65
CA GLN A 154 -13.60 8.32 -6.96
C GLN A 154 -13.85 8.53 -8.47
N GLY A 155 -14.29 7.48 -9.17
CA GLY A 155 -14.59 7.53 -10.60
C GLY A 155 -13.35 7.41 -11.51
N LYS A 156 -12.18 7.09 -10.97
CA LYS A 156 -10.92 6.94 -11.71
C LYS A 156 -10.44 5.49 -11.66
N PRO A 157 -10.05 4.91 -12.80
CA PRO A 157 -9.45 3.58 -12.84
C PRO A 157 -8.02 3.64 -12.28
N CYS A 158 -7.78 2.95 -11.17
CA CYS A 158 -6.53 3.01 -10.43
C CYS A 158 -5.90 1.64 -10.25
N MET A 159 -4.57 1.63 -10.24
CA MET A 159 -3.72 0.50 -9.90
C MET A 159 -2.59 0.92 -8.95
N ASP A 160 -1.65 -0.01 -8.66
CA ASP A 160 -0.55 0.20 -7.71
C ASP A 160 0.20 1.51 -7.98
N GLY A 161 0.35 2.31 -6.92
CA GLY A 161 1.01 3.62 -6.99
C GLY A 161 2.48 3.55 -7.36
N GLY A 162 3.12 2.40 -7.14
CA GLY A 162 4.54 2.20 -7.43
C GLY A 162 4.91 2.22 -8.92
N ALA A 163 3.92 2.24 -9.83
CA ALA A 163 4.19 2.49 -11.23
C ALA A 163 4.57 3.97 -11.43
N ALA A 164 3.75 4.90 -10.95
CA ALA A 164 3.92 6.33 -11.18
C ALA A 164 4.80 7.04 -10.13
N ASP A 165 4.68 6.67 -8.84
CA ASP A 165 5.48 7.25 -7.76
C ASP A 165 5.74 6.21 -6.66
N ALA A 166 6.88 5.55 -6.73
CA ALA A 166 7.22 4.47 -5.80
C ALA A 166 7.73 4.97 -4.43
N ILE A 167 8.21 6.21 -4.35
CA ILE A 167 8.79 6.82 -3.15
C ILE A 167 8.32 8.27 -3.04
N PRO A 168 7.09 8.52 -2.57
CA PRO A 168 6.41 9.82 -2.64
C PRO A 168 6.95 10.85 -1.63
N TYR A 169 8.28 11.06 -1.61
CA TYR A 169 8.89 12.00 -0.68
C TYR A 169 8.62 13.48 -1.07
N GLU A 170 8.51 13.76 -2.39
CA GLU A 170 8.17 15.10 -2.86
C GLU A 170 6.77 15.49 -2.39
N ARG A 171 5.83 14.55 -2.42
CA ARG A 171 4.49 14.77 -1.88
C ARG A 171 4.52 15.14 -0.38
N ALA A 172 5.38 14.49 0.42
CA ALA A 172 5.52 14.86 1.82
C ALA A 172 6.06 16.28 2.01
N LEU A 173 6.99 16.73 1.16
CA LEU A 173 7.48 18.11 1.15
C LEU A 173 6.38 19.11 0.73
N GLU A 174 5.60 18.80 -0.31
CA GLU A 174 4.44 19.60 -0.75
C GLU A 174 3.40 19.75 0.37
N ARG A 175 3.24 18.72 1.21
CA ARG A 175 2.35 18.76 2.39
C ARG A 175 2.93 19.55 3.56
N GLY A 176 4.09 20.17 3.39
CA GLY A 176 4.73 21.04 4.36
C GLY A 176 5.55 20.32 5.41
N CYS A 177 5.94 19.05 5.18
CA CYS A 177 6.86 18.38 6.09
C CYS A 177 8.27 18.99 6.01
N GLU A 178 8.79 19.43 7.15
CA GLU A 178 10.13 19.99 7.29
C GLU A 178 11.20 18.91 7.54
N ARG A 179 10.76 17.76 8.08
CA ARG A 179 11.58 16.56 8.25
C ARG A 179 10.82 15.34 7.75
N VAL A 180 11.48 14.52 6.97
CA VAL A 180 10.89 13.30 6.38
C VAL A 180 11.81 12.13 6.64
N ILE A 181 11.25 11.06 7.20
CA ILE A 181 11.88 9.74 7.25
C ILE A 181 11.40 8.96 6.03
N VAL A 182 12.32 8.53 5.18
CA VAL A 182 12.00 7.66 4.04
C VAL A 182 12.46 6.24 4.36
N VAL A 183 11.51 5.31 4.43
CA VAL A 183 11.78 3.90 4.69
C VAL A 183 11.77 3.13 3.39
N LEU A 184 12.93 2.67 2.97
CA LEU A 184 13.14 1.92 1.74
C LEU A 184 13.12 0.41 2.01
N THR A 185 12.60 -0.34 1.04
CA THR A 185 12.54 -1.82 1.09
C THR A 185 13.66 -2.47 0.28
N ARG A 186 14.53 -1.66 -0.33
CA ARG A 186 15.68 -2.07 -1.12
C ARG A 186 16.97 -1.50 -0.54
N GLU A 187 18.06 -2.16 -0.80
CA GLU A 187 19.39 -1.67 -0.47
C GLU A 187 19.74 -0.41 -1.29
N ARG A 188 20.67 0.40 -0.77
CA ARG A 188 21.07 1.68 -1.38
C ARG A 188 21.65 1.54 -2.80
N SER A 189 22.26 0.39 -3.11
CA SER A 189 22.84 0.07 -4.42
C SER A 189 21.80 -0.36 -5.47
N TYR A 190 20.55 -0.57 -5.06
CA TYR A 190 19.53 -1.06 -5.98
C TYR A 190 19.19 -0.02 -7.05
N VAL A 191 19.27 -0.44 -8.30
CA VAL A 191 18.79 0.32 -9.46
C VAL A 191 17.65 -0.44 -10.10
N ARG A 192 16.50 0.23 -10.26
CA ARG A 192 15.32 -0.37 -10.93
C ARG A 192 15.68 -0.72 -12.37
N ARG A 193 15.41 -1.96 -12.74
CA ARG A 193 15.57 -2.42 -14.12
C ARG A 193 14.26 -2.22 -14.90
N PRO A 194 14.32 -2.07 -16.23
CA PRO A 194 13.13 -2.06 -17.07
C PRO A 194 12.23 -3.28 -16.81
N GLU A 195 10.93 -3.08 -16.88
CA GLU A 195 9.95 -4.16 -16.66
C GLU A 195 9.99 -5.16 -17.81
N LYS A 196 10.28 -6.42 -17.48
CA LYS A 196 10.38 -7.49 -18.49
C LYS A 196 9.03 -7.88 -19.10
N LEU A 197 7.93 -7.63 -18.38
CA LEU A 197 6.59 -7.94 -18.82
C LEU A 197 5.93 -6.77 -19.57
N GLN A 198 6.69 -5.70 -19.88
CA GLN A 198 6.16 -4.50 -20.55
C GLN A 198 5.34 -4.83 -21.80
N PRO A 199 5.77 -5.70 -22.76
CA PRO A 199 4.94 -6.02 -23.93
C PRO A 199 3.60 -6.69 -23.59
N LEU A 200 3.55 -7.44 -22.49
CA LEU A 200 2.30 -8.05 -22.03
C LEU A 200 1.40 -7.03 -21.36
N ILE A 201 1.98 -6.07 -20.60
CA ILE A 201 1.25 -4.95 -20.00
C ILE A 201 0.63 -4.11 -21.10
N ASP A 202 1.38 -3.74 -22.13
CA ASP A 202 0.92 -2.95 -23.26
C ASP A 202 -0.26 -3.63 -23.99
N ALA A 203 -0.18 -4.93 -24.22
CA ALA A 203 -1.24 -5.70 -24.84
C ALA A 203 -2.50 -5.80 -23.97
N ALA A 204 -2.34 -6.10 -22.67
CA ALA A 204 -3.45 -6.30 -21.75
C ALA A 204 -4.17 -4.99 -21.38
N TYR A 205 -3.41 -3.91 -21.24
CA TYR A 205 -3.91 -2.59 -20.81
C TYR A 205 -3.94 -1.57 -21.95
N ARG A 206 -3.99 -2.00 -23.21
CA ARG A 206 -4.00 -1.16 -24.42
C ARG A 206 -5.03 -0.03 -24.44
N LYS A 207 -6.12 -0.15 -23.68
CA LYS A 207 -7.12 0.91 -23.51
C LYS A 207 -6.65 2.05 -22.62
N TYR A 208 -5.52 1.88 -21.94
CA TYR A 208 -4.90 2.86 -21.04
C TYR A 208 -3.44 3.15 -21.48
N PRO A 209 -3.24 3.78 -22.66
CA PRO A 209 -1.90 3.96 -23.20
C PRO A 209 -0.97 4.74 -22.27
N ARG A 210 -1.51 5.74 -21.57
CA ARG A 210 -0.71 6.52 -20.61
C ARG A 210 -0.18 5.69 -19.44
N PHE A 211 -0.96 4.71 -18.98
CA PHE A 211 -0.50 3.76 -17.97
C PHE A 211 0.60 2.84 -18.52
N CYS A 212 0.51 2.43 -19.77
CA CYS A 212 1.55 1.59 -20.41
C CYS A 212 2.88 2.34 -20.55
N ASP A 213 2.87 3.67 -20.66
CA ASP A 213 4.06 4.52 -20.78
C ASP A 213 4.71 4.85 -19.40
N THR A 214 4.08 4.44 -18.27
CA THR A 214 4.54 4.70 -16.90
C THR A 214 5.52 3.63 -16.42
#